data_1fc083c3d34cd8461520444713838daa
#
_entry.id   1fc083c3d34cd8461520444713838daa
#
_cell.length_a   1.000
_cell.length_b   1.000
_cell.length_c   1.000
_cell.angle_alpha   90.00
_cell.angle_beta   90.00
_cell.angle_gamma   90.00
#
_symmetry.space_group_name_H-M   'P 1'
#
loop_
_entity.id
_entity.type
_entity.pdbx_description
1 polymer ?
#
loop_
_entity_poly.entity_id
_entity_poly.type
_entity_poly.pdbx_seq_one_letter_code
_entity_poly.pdbx_strand_id
1 'polypeptide(L)'
;MKIVLEHLTKQFPARGRKSRESVTAVDNFNFEIPDGQLIGLLGPSGCGKSTTLNMICGLEKPTDGRILFGEEDVTNLPPENRGVGMVFQNYALYPHLTVKQNILFPLQNLKGKDKLSKDEMDRRVQNAAQLVQITELMDRRPSELSGGQQQR
;
A
#
# COMPACT_ATOMS: atom_id res chain seq x y z
N MET A 1 -9.30 -2.59 -13.33
CA MET A 1 -10.43 -2.58 -12.37
C MET A 1 -10.67 -1.15 -11.91
N LYS A 2 -11.90 -0.63 -12.10
CA LYS A 2 -12.32 0.71 -11.65
C LYS A 2 -12.36 0.78 -10.13
N ILE A 3 -11.95 1.91 -9.53
CA ILE A 3 -12.09 2.17 -8.08
C ILE A 3 -13.02 3.38 -7.91
N VAL A 4 -14.02 3.26 -7.05
CA VAL A 4 -14.97 4.34 -6.76
C VAL A 4 -14.96 4.65 -5.28
N LEU A 5 -14.84 5.93 -4.96
CA LEU A 5 -14.94 6.48 -3.61
C LEU A 5 -16.25 7.25 -3.53
N GLU A 6 -17.14 6.85 -2.61
CA GLU A 6 -18.44 7.47 -2.44
C GLU A 6 -18.56 8.05 -1.04
N HIS A 7 -18.75 9.36 -0.96
CA HIS A 7 -18.92 10.13 0.29
C HIS A 7 -17.85 9.84 1.34
N LEU A 8 -16.62 9.53 0.90
CA LEU A 8 -15.56 9.04 1.76
C LEU A 8 -15.17 10.09 2.79
N THR A 9 -15.32 9.75 4.06
CA THR A 9 -15.03 10.64 5.18
C THR A 9 -14.12 9.94 6.17
N LYS A 10 -13.10 10.66 6.67
CA LYS A 10 -12.24 10.21 7.74
C LYS A 10 -12.07 11.27 8.81
N GLN A 11 -12.47 10.93 10.02
CA GLN A 11 -12.25 11.73 11.21
C GLN A 11 -11.34 10.99 12.18
N PHE A 12 -10.35 11.69 12.72
CA PHE A 12 -9.50 11.19 13.78
C PHE A 12 -9.92 11.83 15.12
N PRO A 13 -9.95 11.05 16.21
CA PRO A 13 -10.18 11.62 17.53
C PRO A 13 -9.07 12.60 17.90
N ALA A 14 -9.42 13.69 18.55
CA ALA A 14 -8.43 14.65 19.02
C ALA A 14 -7.41 14.00 19.97
N ARG A 15 -6.13 14.28 19.76
CA ARG A 15 -5.04 13.86 20.66
C ARG A 15 -4.97 14.82 21.85
N GLY A 16 -5.52 14.40 23.01
CA GLY A 16 -5.36 15.12 24.26
C GLY A 16 -6.53 14.93 25.23
N ARG A 17 -6.21 14.88 26.53
CA ARG A 17 -7.17 14.62 27.61
C ARG A 17 -8.30 15.69 27.75
N LYS A 18 -8.24 16.82 27.05
CA LYS A 18 -9.15 17.96 27.22
C LYS A 18 -9.86 18.44 25.95
N SER A 19 -9.54 17.94 24.76
CA SER A 19 -10.23 18.37 23.53
C SER A 19 -11.21 17.30 23.07
N ARG A 20 -12.50 17.67 22.93
CA ARG A 20 -13.55 16.82 22.34
C ARG A 20 -13.65 16.96 20.83
N GLU A 21 -12.76 17.73 20.21
CA GLU A 21 -12.84 18.02 18.78
C GLU A 21 -12.14 16.94 17.97
N SER A 22 -12.85 16.32 17.04
CA SER A 22 -12.29 15.43 16.03
C SER A 22 -11.63 16.25 14.92
N VAL A 23 -10.56 15.73 14.35
CA VAL A 23 -9.92 16.32 13.16
C VAL A 23 -10.42 15.59 11.94
N THR A 24 -11.13 16.28 11.06
CA THR A 24 -11.55 15.73 9.76
C THR A 24 -10.39 15.81 8.79
N ALA A 25 -9.87 14.66 8.38
CA ALA A 25 -8.76 14.56 7.45
C ALA A 25 -9.22 14.41 5.99
N VAL A 26 -10.38 13.80 5.78
CA VAL A 26 -11.08 13.67 4.50
C VAL A 26 -12.56 13.90 4.75
N ASP A 27 -13.20 14.73 3.96
CA ASP A 27 -14.59 15.11 4.14
C ASP A 27 -15.39 14.91 2.84
N ASN A 28 -16.38 14.04 2.87
CA ASN A 28 -17.32 13.76 1.80
C ASN A 28 -16.68 13.67 0.40
N PHE A 29 -15.53 12.98 0.31
CA PHE A 29 -14.75 12.90 -0.91
C PHE A 29 -15.34 11.87 -1.86
N ASN A 30 -15.70 12.33 -3.07
CA ASN A 30 -16.24 11.51 -4.14
C ASN A 30 -15.27 11.52 -5.32
N PHE A 31 -14.83 10.34 -5.74
CA PHE A 31 -13.87 10.22 -6.83
C PHE A 31 -13.94 8.85 -7.51
N GLU A 32 -13.69 8.84 -8.79
CA GLU A 32 -13.59 7.61 -9.59
C GLU A 32 -12.21 7.52 -10.23
N ILE A 33 -11.55 6.37 -10.05
CA ILE A 33 -10.32 5.99 -10.75
C ILE A 33 -10.72 5.00 -11.83
N PRO A 34 -10.73 5.40 -13.11
CA PRO A 34 -11.08 4.50 -14.21
C PRO A 34 -10.09 3.34 -14.33
N ASP A 35 -10.55 2.24 -14.90
CA ASP A 35 -9.69 1.08 -15.15
C ASP A 35 -8.52 1.44 -16.09
N GLY A 36 -7.32 0.97 -15.78
CA GLY A 36 -6.12 1.17 -16.59
C GLY A 36 -5.58 2.61 -16.60
N GLN A 37 -6.11 3.51 -15.80
CA GLN A 37 -5.65 4.91 -15.74
C GLN A 37 -4.65 5.13 -14.60
N LEU A 38 -3.65 5.99 -14.86
CA LEU A 38 -2.75 6.53 -13.86
C LEU A 38 -3.32 7.85 -13.34
N ILE A 39 -3.57 7.92 -12.04
CA ILE A 39 -4.14 9.10 -11.39
C ILE A 39 -3.16 9.67 -10.38
N GLY A 40 -2.95 11.00 -10.42
CA GLY A 40 -2.17 11.75 -9.43
C GLY A 40 -3.09 12.48 -8.44
N LEU A 41 -2.91 12.26 -7.15
CA LEU A 41 -3.53 13.07 -6.09
C LEU A 41 -2.61 14.24 -5.75
N LEU A 42 -3.01 15.46 -6.13
CA LEU A 42 -2.26 16.69 -5.89
C LEU A 42 -2.90 17.52 -4.77
N GLY A 43 -2.08 18.25 -4.04
CA GLY A 43 -2.54 19.15 -3.00
C GLY A 43 -1.46 19.43 -1.94
N PRO A 44 -1.67 20.43 -1.07
CA PRO A 44 -0.72 20.82 -0.02
C PRO A 44 -0.51 19.69 1.01
N SER A 45 0.51 19.83 1.85
CA SER A 45 0.73 18.92 2.97
C SER A 45 -0.47 18.97 3.92
N GLY A 46 -0.89 17.80 4.42
CA GLY A 46 -2.01 17.68 5.36
C GLY A 46 -3.42 17.68 4.73
N CYS A 47 -3.56 17.80 3.40
CA CYS A 47 -4.89 17.80 2.75
C CYS A 47 -5.53 16.40 2.57
N GLY A 48 -5.08 15.38 3.28
CA GLY A 48 -5.73 14.07 3.30
C GLY A 48 -5.26 13.04 2.25
N LYS A 49 -4.29 13.34 1.36
CA LYS A 49 -3.82 12.42 0.31
C LYS A 49 -3.42 11.05 0.83
N SER A 50 -2.52 11.01 1.79
CA SER A 50 -2.04 9.75 2.39
C SER A 50 -3.15 9.03 3.13
N THR A 51 -4.06 9.77 3.80
CA THR A 51 -5.23 9.19 4.47
C THR A 51 -6.16 8.52 3.46
N THR A 52 -6.42 9.16 2.32
CA THR A 52 -7.23 8.60 1.24
C THR A 52 -6.59 7.32 0.68
N LEU A 53 -5.27 7.34 0.38
CA LEU A 53 -4.56 6.15 -0.08
C LEU A 53 -4.60 5.01 0.96
N ASN A 54 -4.40 5.33 2.24
CA ASN A 54 -4.49 4.33 3.32
C ASN A 54 -5.90 3.72 3.42
N MET A 55 -6.94 4.51 3.20
CA MET A 55 -8.32 4.00 3.18
C MET A 55 -8.56 3.09 1.96
N ILE A 56 -8.07 3.47 0.77
CA ILE A 56 -8.17 2.63 -0.43
C ILE A 56 -7.47 1.29 -0.21
N CYS A 57 -6.28 1.29 0.38
CA CYS A 57 -5.52 0.07 0.67
C CYS A 57 -6.04 -0.73 1.87
N GLY A 58 -6.99 -0.20 2.65
CA GLY A 58 -7.53 -0.87 3.83
C GLY A 58 -6.69 -0.74 5.10
N LEU A 59 -5.65 0.08 5.09
CA LEU A 59 -4.81 0.37 6.27
C LEU A 59 -5.49 1.32 7.26
N GLU A 60 -6.42 2.13 6.76
CA GLU A 60 -7.30 2.97 7.56
C GLU A 60 -8.75 2.68 7.19
N LYS A 61 -9.61 2.57 8.21
CA LYS A 61 -11.04 2.42 7.99
C LYS A 61 -11.68 3.80 7.87
N PRO A 62 -12.52 4.07 6.85
CA PRO A 62 -13.29 5.30 6.77
C PRO A 62 -14.24 5.43 7.96
N THR A 63 -14.54 6.65 8.35
CA THR A 63 -15.57 6.97 9.34
C THR A 63 -16.96 6.89 8.73
N ASP A 64 -17.06 7.28 7.44
CA ASP A 64 -18.29 7.22 6.66
C ASP A 64 -17.95 7.08 5.16
N GLY A 65 -18.94 6.70 4.35
CA GLY A 65 -18.79 6.47 2.92
C GLY A 65 -18.37 5.06 2.55
N ARG A 66 -18.12 4.83 1.25
CA ARG A 66 -17.82 3.51 0.68
C ARG A 66 -16.65 3.54 -0.28
N ILE A 67 -16.00 2.39 -0.41
CA ILE A 67 -14.92 2.14 -1.38
C ILE A 67 -15.31 0.91 -2.18
N LEU A 68 -15.42 1.07 -3.50
CA LEU A 68 -15.78 0.00 -4.41
C LEU A 68 -14.61 -0.34 -5.34
N PHE A 69 -14.33 -1.63 -5.51
CA PHE A 69 -13.41 -2.16 -6.53
C PHE A 69 -14.24 -2.90 -7.59
N GLY A 70 -14.43 -2.26 -8.75
CA GLY A 70 -15.44 -2.68 -9.70
C GLY A 70 -16.83 -2.52 -9.10
N GLU A 71 -17.52 -3.63 -8.89
CA GLU A 71 -18.84 -3.71 -8.24
C GLU A 71 -18.77 -4.18 -6.77
N GLU A 72 -17.60 -4.59 -6.31
CA GLU A 72 -17.40 -5.12 -4.96
C GLU A 72 -17.16 -4.02 -3.95
N ASP A 73 -17.95 -4.00 -2.87
CA ASP A 73 -17.72 -3.11 -1.72
C ASP A 73 -16.60 -3.68 -0.83
N VAL A 74 -15.44 -3.03 -0.87
CA VAL A 74 -14.25 -3.41 -0.11
C VAL A 74 -14.05 -2.58 1.15
N THR A 75 -14.98 -1.73 1.52
CA THR A 75 -14.88 -0.77 2.62
C THR A 75 -14.43 -1.42 3.93
N ASN A 76 -14.96 -2.60 4.22
CA ASN A 76 -14.67 -3.34 5.45
C ASN A 76 -13.69 -4.50 5.25
N LEU A 77 -13.18 -4.73 4.04
CA LEU A 77 -12.17 -5.76 3.80
C LEU A 77 -10.80 -5.33 4.34
N PRO A 78 -10.06 -6.23 5.01
CA PRO A 78 -8.71 -5.95 5.45
C PRO A 78 -7.75 -5.85 4.24
N PRO A 79 -6.58 -5.19 4.39
CA PRO A 79 -5.64 -4.95 3.29
C PRO A 79 -5.27 -6.20 2.49
N GLU A 80 -5.02 -7.31 3.17
CA GLU A 80 -4.62 -8.59 2.57
C GLU A 80 -5.67 -9.19 1.62
N ASN A 81 -6.94 -8.79 1.76
CA ASN A 81 -8.05 -9.30 0.95
C ASN A 81 -8.46 -8.35 -0.17
N ARG A 82 -7.83 -7.17 -0.29
CA ARG A 82 -8.18 -6.17 -1.34
C ARG A 82 -7.44 -6.37 -2.66
N GLY A 83 -6.39 -7.19 -2.69
CA GLY A 83 -5.61 -7.45 -3.90
C GLY A 83 -4.86 -6.22 -4.45
N VAL A 84 -4.53 -5.26 -3.60
CA VAL A 84 -3.77 -4.04 -3.95
C VAL A 84 -2.36 -4.08 -3.37
N GLY A 85 -1.40 -3.49 -4.09
CA GLY A 85 -0.06 -3.21 -3.59
C GLY A 85 0.09 -1.75 -3.20
N MET A 86 0.79 -1.46 -2.12
CA MET A 86 1.10 -0.10 -1.69
C MET A 86 2.61 0.08 -1.53
N VAL A 87 3.14 1.15 -2.11
CA VAL A 87 4.51 1.60 -1.88
C VAL A 87 4.47 2.76 -0.88
N PHE A 88 5.06 2.55 0.30
CA PHE A 88 5.14 3.59 1.32
C PHE A 88 6.22 4.62 1.00
N GLN A 89 6.09 5.83 1.54
CA GLN A 89 7.07 6.91 1.35
C GLN A 89 8.48 6.54 1.85
N ASN A 90 8.58 5.68 2.86
CA ASN A 90 9.83 5.16 3.42
C ASN A 90 10.17 3.76 2.88
N TYR A 91 9.50 3.34 1.78
CA TYR A 91 9.65 2.05 1.11
C TYR A 91 9.33 0.82 1.97
N ALA A 92 9.13 0.95 3.28
CA ALA A 92 8.82 -0.11 4.26
C ALA A 92 9.76 -1.33 4.19
N LEU A 93 11.03 -1.11 3.85
CA LEU A 93 12.03 -2.17 3.79
C LEU A 93 12.37 -2.71 5.20
N TYR A 94 12.53 -4.02 5.32
CA TYR A 94 13.03 -4.66 6.54
C TYR A 94 14.55 -4.47 6.61
N PRO A 95 15.08 -3.63 7.52
CA PRO A 95 16.48 -3.21 7.50
C PRO A 95 17.47 -4.34 7.85
N HIS A 96 16.99 -5.37 8.53
CA HIS A 96 17.78 -6.54 8.93
C HIS A 96 17.84 -7.66 7.87
N LEU A 97 17.00 -7.57 6.83
CA LEU A 97 16.95 -8.52 5.71
C LEU A 97 17.76 -7.99 4.52
N THR A 98 18.30 -8.88 3.70
CA THR A 98 18.90 -8.52 2.41
C THR A 98 17.80 -8.13 1.40
N VAL A 99 18.19 -7.57 0.26
CA VAL A 99 17.26 -7.27 -0.85
C VAL A 99 16.51 -8.53 -1.28
N LYS A 100 17.23 -9.64 -1.51
CA LYS A 100 16.62 -10.93 -1.84
C LYS A 100 15.59 -11.36 -0.79
N GLN A 101 15.93 -11.24 0.48
CA GLN A 101 15.04 -11.64 1.57
C GLN A 101 13.80 -10.72 1.68
N ASN A 102 13.95 -9.42 1.45
CA ASN A 102 12.83 -8.47 1.40
C ASN A 102 11.82 -8.84 0.30
N ILE A 103 12.30 -9.19 -0.90
CA ILE A 103 11.44 -9.60 -2.03
C ILE A 103 10.81 -10.98 -1.76
N LEU A 104 11.56 -11.90 -1.14
CA LEU A 104 11.11 -13.26 -0.86
C LEU A 104 10.07 -13.33 0.27
N PHE A 105 10.13 -12.43 1.25
CA PHE A 105 9.33 -12.46 2.47
C PHE A 105 7.81 -12.59 2.22
N PRO A 106 7.17 -11.80 1.35
CA PRO A 106 5.74 -11.96 1.08
C PRO A 106 5.39 -13.30 0.45
N LEU A 107 6.26 -13.87 -0.39
CA LEU A 107 6.04 -15.16 -1.03
C LEU A 107 6.10 -16.31 -0.03
N GLN A 108 6.94 -16.22 0.99
CA GLN A 108 7.06 -17.22 2.05
C GLN A 108 5.82 -17.27 2.97
N ASN A 109 5.07 -16.17 3.05
CA ASN A 109 3.89 -16.06 3.88
C ASN A 109 2.59 -16.52 3.19
N LEU A 110 2.65 -16.88 1.91
CA LEU A 110 1.52 -17.45 1.18
C LEU A 110 1.11 -18.80 1.76
N LYS A 111 -0.19 -19.01 1.95
CA LYS A 111 -0.76 -20.19 2.60
C LYS A 111 -1.76 -20.92 1.70
N GLY A 112 -2.04 -22.17 2.04
CA GLY A 112 -3.06 -22.96 1.37
C GLY A 112 -2.75 -23.19 -0.11
N LYS A 113 -3.71 -22.93 -0.97
CA LYS A 113 -3.61 -23.11 -2.44
C LYS A 113 -2.63 -22.16 -3.11
N ASP A 114 -2.30 -21.03 -2.47
CA ASP A 114 -1.40 -20.00 -3.01
C ASP A 114 0.06 -20.25 -2.61
N LYS A 115 0.34 -21.28 -1.80
CA LYS A 115 1.68 -21.65 -1.37
C LYS A 115 2.54 -22.05 -2.58
N LEU A 116 3.69 -21.41 -2.72
CA LEU A 116 4.64 -21.64 -3.81
C LEU A 116 5.70 -22.67 -3.42
N SER A 117 6.23 -23.41 -4.41
CA SER A 117 7.46 -24.17 -4.24
C SER A 117 8.67 -23.25 -4.11
N LYS A 118 9.76 -23.77 -3.56
CA LYS A 118 11.02 -23.02 -3.41
C LYS A 118 11.53 -22.51 -4.76
N ASP A 119 11.53 -23.37 -5.76
CA ASP A 119 12.01 -23.04 -7.11
C ASP A 119 11.15 -21.93 -7.75
N GLU A 120 9.83 -21.99 -7.55
CA GLU A 120 8.94 -20.96 -8.05
C GLU A 120 9.11 -19.62 -7.32
N MET A 121 9.36 -19.64 -6.00
CA MET A 121 9.69 -18.43 -5.24
C MET A 121 11.01 -17.81 -5.74
N ASP A 122 12.07 -18.61 -5.89
CA ASP A 122 13.36 -18.13 -6.39
C ASP A 122 13.23 -17.57 -7.80
N ARG A 123 12.46 -18.22 -8.69
CA ARG A 123 12.17 -17.72 -10.04
C ARG A 123 11.47 -16.35 -10.01
N ARG A 124 10.46 -16.19 -9.20
CA ARG A 124 9.72 -14.90 -9.07
C ARG A 124 10.59 -13.80 -8.51
N VAL A 125 11.42 -14.10 -7.51
CA VAL A 125 12.39 -13.16 -6.94
C VAL A 125 13.39 -12.69 -8.00
N GLN A 126 13.96 -13.60 -8.80
CA GLN A 126 14.90 -13.27 -9.88
C GLN A 126 14.22 -12.41 -10.95
N ASN A 127 13.03 -12.78 -11.40
CA ASN A 127 12.30 -12.01 -12.41
C ASN A 127 11.99 -10.59 -11.92
N ALA A 128 11.56 -10.42 -10.66
CA ALA A 128 11.31 -9.11 -10.09
C ALA A 128 12.59 -8.26 -10.03
N ALA A 129 13.72 -8.86 -9.59
CA ALA A 129 15.00 -8.19 -9.51
C ALA A 129 15.52 -7.73 -10.90
N GLN A 130 15.34 -8.57 -11.92
CA GLN A 130 15.71 -8.22 -13.30
C GLN A 130 14.85 -7.08 -13.84
N LEU A 131 13.53 -7.12 -13.60
CA LEU A 131 12.58 -6.10 -14.07
C LEU A 131 12.97 -4.70 -13.60
N VAL A 132 13.41 -4.57 -12.34
CA VAL A 132 13.82 -3.28 -11.74
C VAL A 132 15.35 -3.07 -11.73
N GLN A 133 16.11 -3.95 -12.36
CA GLN A 133 17.58 -3.85 -12.55
C GLN A 133 18.36 -3.76 -11.22
N ILE A 134 18.07 -4.65 -10.27
CA ILE A 134 18.75 -4.73 -8.97
C ILE A 134 19.41 -6.08 -8.70
N THR A 135 19.60 -6.91 -9.72
CA THR A 135 20.13 -8.27 -9.58
C THR A 135 21.48 -8.31 -8.85
N GLU A 136 22.34 -7.32 -9.07
CA GLU A 136 23.68 -7.22 -8.44
C GLU A 136 23.60 -6.78 -6.96
N LEU A 137 22.42 -6.35 -6.49
CA LEU A 137 22.22 -5.84 -5.15
C LEU A 137 21.55 -6.85 -4.21
N MET A 138 21.23 -8.05 -4.69
CA MET A 138 20.39 -9.03 -4.01
C MET A 138 20.91 -9.45 -2.63
N ASP A 139 22.23 -9.47 -2.43
CA ASP A 139 22.86 -9.86 -1.18
C ASP A 139 23.13 -8.68 -0.23
N ARG A 140 22.86 -7.44 -0.67
CA ARG A 140 23.03 -6.23 0.14
C ARG A 140 21.85 -6.03 1.07
N ARG A 141 22.09 -5.30 2.18
CA ARG A 141 21.04 -4.81 3.07
C ARG A 141 20.59 -3.41 2.66
N PRO A 142 19.39 -2.97 3.06
CA PRO A 142 18.90 -1.63 2.76
C PRO A 142 19.85 -0.49 3.14
N SER A 143 20.58 -0.63 4.26
CA SER A 143 21.56 0.35 4.71
C SER A 143 22.79 0.51 3.78
N GLU A 144 23.02 -0.46 2.89
CA GLU A 144 24.14 -0.46 1.93
C GLU A 144 23.71 0.06 0.55
N LEU A 145 22.45 0.52 0.42
CA LEU A 145 21.86 1.00 -0.81
C LEU A 145 21.72 2.52 -0.80
N SER A 146 21.94 3.15 -1.94
CA SER A 146 21.55 4.55 -2.15
C SER A 146 20.03 4.71 -2.13
N GLY A 147 19.52 5.94 -1.87
CA GLY A 147 18.08 6.22 -1.88
C GLY A 147 17.40 5.80 -3.20
N GLY A 148 18.04 6.07 -4.35
CA GLY A 148 17.51 5.65 -5.65
C GLY A 148 17.51 4.14 -5.87
N GLN A 149 18.41 3.39 -5.22
CA GLN A 149 18.40 1.93 -5.22
C GLN A 149 17.34 1.34 -4.30
N GLN A 150 17.08 1.99 -3.16
CA GLN A 150 15.99 1.60 -2.25
C GLN A 150 14.60 1.83 -2.85
N GLN A 151 14.50 2.80 -3.76
CA GLN A 151 13.24 3.12 -4.44
C GLN A 151 12.82 2.09 -5.49
N ARG A 152 13.76 1.33 -6.00
CA ARG A 152 13.52 0.26 -6.99
C ARG A 152 13.06 -1.02 -6.32
#